data_c9638f71d71c481785028e4902a20993
#
_entry.id   c9638f71d71c481785028e4902a20993
#
_cell.length_a   1.000
_cell.length_b   1.000
_cell.length_c   1.000
_cell.angle_alpha   90.00
_cell.angle_beta   90.00
_cell.angle_gamma   90.00
#
_symmetry.space_group_name_H-M   'P 1'
#
loop_
_entity.id
_entity.type
_entity.pdbx_description
1 polymer ?
#
loop_
_entity_poly.entity_id
_entity_poly.type
_entity_poly.pdbx_seq_one_letter_code
_entity_poly.pdbx_strand_id
1 'polypeptide(L)'
;MDEFNQSSYNQEQSKEQDNQYQEKQETFSQPVQEPVQEAPPVQPEPVVQAPPEPVQEPKLEEYKSPNQIDAELELLLSKQKAKIKVIGTGGAGNNTINRITEVGVQGAETIGINTDAQDLLYTNADKKILIGREVTKGLGAGSNPKLGEEAAKEDELTVKKSLEGSDMVFVTCGLGGGTGTGSAPVVAEIAKKMGCLTVGIVTLPFAMEGQIRYENAMIGLEKMEQIVDTLIVIPNDKLLELAPELPLHTAFKVADEILTNAVKGIAELVTKAGLVNLDFADIRAVMANGGVALIGVGESDTENRADEAVEKAITNPLLDVHIEGANGALINVAGGEDMTLDEARRVVEAVSERLDENAKIIWGAQIYKDLEKTLRVMLVVTGVHSPQIFGPGRTVSDKKKKEIENELGIEFVD
;
A
#
# COMPACT_ATOMS: atom_id res chain seq x y z
N MET A 1 -47.73 -41.39 19.60
CA MET A 1 -49.01 -40.77 19.21
C MET A 1 -48.78 -39.27 19.38
N ASP A 2 -48.44 -38.63 18.27
CA ASP A 2 -48.57 -37.19 18.03
C ASP A 2 -47.50 -36.71 17.03
N GLU A 3 -47.53 -37.33 15.86
CA GLU A 3 -46.78 -36.85 14.65
C GLU A 3 -47.69 -36.94 13.42
N PHE A 4 -48.86 -36.31 13.47
CA PHE A 4 -49.74 -36.25 12.30
C PHE A 4 -50.66 -35.01 12.36
N ASN A 5 -50.10 -33.78 12.39
CA ASN A 5 -50.97 -32.61 12.21
C ASN A 5 -50.23 -31.30 11.83
N GLN A 6 -49.17 -31.37 11.06
CA GLN A 6 -48.51 -30.14 10.55
C GLN A 6 -48.37 -30.07 9.02
N SER A 7 -48.96 -31.01 8.29
CA SER A 7 -48.81 -31.02 6.80
C SER A 7 -50.04 -30.50 6.03
N SER A 8 -51.14 -30.15 6.72
CA SER A 8 -52.35 -29.66 6.05
C SER A 8 -52.59 -28.16 6.09
N TYR A 9 -51.75 -27.40 6.81
CA TYR A 9 -51.92 -25.93 6.93
C TYR A 9 -51.12 -25.13 5.87
N ASN A 10 -50.21 -25.75 5.16
CA ASN A 10 -49.37 -25.05 4.15
C ASN A 10 -49.83 -25.25 2.69
N GLN A 11 -50.93 -25.95 2.44
CA GLN A 11 -51.46 -26.13 1.06
C GLN A 11 -52.64 -25.22 0.71
N GLU A 12 -53.22 -24.52 1.66
CA GLU A 12 -54.35 -23.58 1.36
C GLU A 12 -53.92 -22.14 1.12
N GLN A 13 -52.73 -21.69 1.53
CA GLN A 13 -52.23 -20.34 1.30
C GLN A 13 -51.56 -20.10 -0.08
N SER A 14 -51.20 -21.16 -0.80
CA SER A 14 -50.63 -21.04 -2.16
C SER A 14 -51.63 -21.00 -3.29
N LYS A 15 -52.94 -21.17 -3.02
CA LYS A 15 -54.01 -21.13 -4.04
C LYS A 15 -54.78 -19.82 -4.11
N GLU A 16 -54.61 -18.92 -3.16
CA GLU A 16 -55.29 -17.61 -3.21
C GLU A 16 -54.44 -16.49 -3.84
N GLN A 17 -53.16 -16.70 -4.10
CA GLN A 17 -52.30 -15.68 -4.75
C GLN A 17 -52.25 -15.79 -6.30
N ASP A 18 -52.65 -16.91 -6.90
CA ASP A 18 -52.64 -17.09 -8.35
C ASP A 18 -53.92 -16.63 -9.07
N ASN A 19 -54.95 -16.18 -8.35
CA ASN A 19 -56.23 -15.77 -8.96
C ASN A 19 -56.44 -14.25 -9.09
N GLN A 20 -55.44 -13.42 -8.78
CA GLN A 20 -55.54 -11.96 -8.92
C GLN A 20 -54.77 -11.39 -10.12
N TYR A 21 -54.13 -12.20 -10.96
CA TYR A 21 -53.36 -11.73 -12.12
C TYR A 21 -53.97 -12.04 -13.48
N GLN A 22 -55.19 -12.59 -13.58
CA GLN A 22 -55.84 -12.92 -14.86
C GLN A 22 -57.04 -12.05 -15.30
N GLU A 23 -57.37 -10.94 -14.62
CA GLU A 23 -58.50 -10.10 -14.97
C GLU A 23 -58.12 -8.66 -15.36
N LYS A 24 -57.10 -8.47 -16.18
CA LYS A 24 -56.81 -7.14 -16.78
C LYS A 24 -56.22 -7.21 -18.18
N GLN A 25 -56.77 -8.05 -19.05
CA GLN A 25 -56.53 -7.96 -20.50
C GLN A 25 -57.78 -8.38 -21.21
N GLU A 26 -58.67 -7.39 -21.50
CA GLU A 26 -59.60 -7.38 -22.61
C GLU A 26 -60.40 -6.09 -22.55
N THR A 27 -59.99 -5.11 -23.33
CA THR A 27 -60.91 -4.18 -24.05
C THR A 27 -60.05 -3.14 -24.80
N PHE A 28 -59.66 -3.46 -26.01
CA PHE A 28 -59.32 -2.45 -27.01
C PHE A 28 -60.35 -2.52 -28.11
N SER A 29 -61.33 -1.58 -28.07
CA SER A 29 -62.31 -1.36 -29.11
C SER A 29 -61.69 -0.56 -30.27
N GLN A 30 -61.93 -1.00 -31.50
CA GLN A 30 -61.52 -0.36 -32.75
C GLN A 30 -62.26 0.99 -32.93
N PRO A 31 -61.62 2.01 -33.54
CA PRO A 31 -62.35 3.27 -33.92
C PRO A 31 -63.08 3.09 -35.22
N VAL A 32 -64.31 3.53 -35.16
CA VAL A 32 -65.30 3.66 -36.28
C VAL A 32 -64.82 4.78 -37.22
N GLN A 33 -64.77 4.51 -38.53
CA GLN A 33 -64.58 5.52 -39.59
C GLN A 33 -65.84 6.28 -39.84
N GLU A 34 -65.81 7.61 -39.64
CA GLU A 34 -66.86 8.54 -40.17
C GLU A 34 -66.50 9.07 -41.59
N PRO A 35 -67.44 9.39 -42.45
CA PRO A 35 -67.23 9.71 -43.86
C PRO A 35 -66.69 11.14 -44.05
N VAL A 36 -65.70 11.25 -44.96
CA VAL A 36 -65.05 12.48 -45.38
C VAL A 36 -66.07 13.36 -46.19
N GLN A 37 -66.37 14.57 -45.71
CA GLN A 37 -67.02 15.63 -46.51
C GLN A 37 -65.96 16.43 -47.26
N GLU A 38 -66.05 16.54 -48.55
CA GLU A 38 -65.27 17.41 -49.42
C GLU A 38 -65.46 18.89 -49.07
N ALA A 39 -64.34 19.58 -48.78
CA ALA A 39 -64.28 21.01 -48.56
C ALA A 39 -63.94 21.76 -49.87
N PRO A 40 -64.50 22.99 -50.08
CA PRO A 40 -64.32 23.77 -51.32
C PRO A 40 -62.91 24.33 -51.48
N PRO A 41 -62.47 24.71 -52.70
CA PRO A 41 -61.07 25.11 -52.97
C PRO A 41 -60.68 26.42 -52.27
N VAL A 42 -59.64 26.38 -51.54
CA VAL A 42 -59.03 27.51 -50.84
C VAL A 42 -58.11 28.29 -51.79
N GLN A 43 -58.32 29.60 -51.88
CA GLN A 43 -57.44 30.54 -52.60
C GLN A 43 -56.10 30.64 -51.88
N PRO A 44 -54.96 30.83 -52.57
CA PRO A 44 -53.70 30.98 -51.97
C PRO A 44 -53.57 32.29 -51.19
N GLU A 45 -53.34 32.18 -49.87
CA GLU A 45 -52.95 33.32 -49.02
C GLU A 45 -51.52 33.77 -49.28
N PRO A 46 -51.21 35.07 -49.10
CA PRO A 46 -49.86 35.57 -49.31
C PRO A 46 -48.88 34.96 -48.30
N VAL A 47 -47.74 34.49 -48.82
CA VAL A 47 -46.64 33.94 -48.04
C VAL A 47 -46.09 35.03 -47.09
N VAL A 48 -46.48 34.98 -45.83
CA VAL A 48 -45.84 35.75 -44.77
C VAL A 48 -44.54 35.01 -44.43
N GLN A 49 -43.37 35.64 -44.75
CA GLN A 49 -42.09 35.13 -44.33
C GLN A 49 -42.05 35.06 -42.81
N ALA A 50 -41.81 33.87 -42.28
CA ALA A 50 -41.59 33.67 -40.86
C ALA A 50 -40.41 34.54 -40.37
N PRO A 51 -40.54 35.17 -39.19
CA PRO A 51 -39.42 35.90 -38.62
C PRO A 51 -38.22 34.95 -38.43
N PRO A 52 -36.98 35.44 -38.65
CA PRO A 52 -35.80 34.61 -38.46
C PRO A 52 -35.76 34.02 -37.03
N GLU A 53 -35.49 32.74 -36.94
CA GLU A 53 -35.27 32.08 -35.63
C GLU A 53 -34.27 32.90 -34.81
N PRO A 54 -34.51 33.09 -33.50
CA PRO A 54 -33.58 33.81 -32.67
C PRO A 54 -32.26 33.06 -32.71
N VAL A 55 -31.21 33.76 -33.20
CA VAL A 55 -29.83 33.31 -33.11
C VAL A 55 -29.58 32.98 -31.63
N GLN A 56 -29.37 31.70 -31.34
CA GLN A 56 -28.94 31.30 -30.02
C GLN A 56 -27.59 31.98 -29.76
N GLU A 57 -27.61 32.98 -28.88
CA GLU A 57 -26.39 33.55 -28.35
C GLU A 57 -25.55 32.41 -27.79
N PRO A 58 -24.23 32.34 -28.08
CA PRO A 58 -23.38 31.34 -27.46
C PRO A 58 -23.52 31.47 -25.93
N LYS A 59 -23.92 30.39 -25.26
CA LYS A 59 -23.96 30.36 -23.80
C LYS A 59 -22.58 30.79 -23.34
N LEU A 60 -22.47 32.02 -22.84
CA LEU A 60 -21.31 32.49 -22.10
C LEU A 60 -21.14 31.48 -20.96
N GLU A 61 -20.04 30.73 -20.99
CA GLU A 61 -19.63 29.94 -19.82
C GLU A 61 -19.62 30.89 -18.64
N GLU A 62 -20.42 30.58 -17.62
CA GLU A 62 -20.49 31.37 -16.40
C GLU A 62 -19.07 31.53 -15.85
N TYR A 63 -18.60 32.75 -15.80
CA TYR A 63 -17.29 33.09 -15.23
C TYR A 63 -17.33 32.75 -13.74
N LYS A 64 -16.82 31.58 -13.38
CA LYS A 64 -16.78 31.12 -11.97
C LYS A 64 -15.92 32.09 -11.17
N SER A 65 -16.41 32.49 -10.01
CA SER A 65 -15.61 33.35 -9.10
C SER A 65 -14.31 32.61 -8.72
N PRO A 66 -13.20 33.33 -8.46
CA PRO A 66 -11.93 32.72 -8.06
C PRO A 66 -12.11 31.68 -6.94
N ASN A 67 -12.94 31.97 -5.94
CA ASN A 67 -13.23 31.04 -4.83
C ASN A 67 -13.95 29.75 -5.25
N GLN A 68 -14.69 29.74 -6.37
CA GLN A 68 -15.34 28.53 -6.91
C GLN A 68 -14.33 27.68 -7.68
N ILE A 69 -13.42 28.32 -8.40
CA ILE A 69 -12.32 27.65 -9.11
C ILE A 69 -11.38 27.01 -8.10
N ASP A 70 -11.01 27.74 -7.04
CA ASP A 70 -10.15 27.22 -5.99
C ASP A 70 -10.79 26.03 -5.28
N ALA A 71 -12.08 26.08 -4.96
CA ALA A 71 -12.80 24.96 -4.36
C ALA A 71 -12.89 23.73 -5.29
N GLU A 72 -13.06 23.94 -6.60
CA GLU A 72 -13.01 22.83 -7.57
C GLU A 72 -11.61 22.26 -7.72
N LEU A 73 -10.57 23.09 -7.72
CA LEU A 73 -9.18 22.66 -7.75
C LEU A 73 -8.81 21.89 -6.48
N GLU A 74 -9.21 22.36 -5.30
CA GLU A 74 -9.03 21.64 -4.04
C GLU A 74 -9.74 20.27 -4.06
N LEU A 75 -10.97 20.21 -4.60
CA LEU A 75 -11.70 18.96 -4.76
C LEU A 75 -11.03 18.01 -5.75
N LEU A 76 -10.48 18.52 -6.85
CA LEU A 76 -9.72 17.73 -7.81
C LEU A 76 -8.41 17.25 -7.21
N LEU A 77 -7.66 18.11 -6.53
CA LEU A 77 -6.41 17.77 -5.83
C LEU A 77 -6.65 16.71 -4.74
N SER A 78 -7.75 16.83 -3.98
CA SER A 78 -8.09 15.83 -2.97
C SER A 78 -8.43 14.46 -3.55
N LYS A 79 -8.99 14.42 -4.78
CA LYS A 79 -9.27 13.18 -5.52
C LYS A 79 -8.03 12.58 -6.19
N GLN A 80 -7.03 13.41 -6.50
CA GLN A 80 -5.78 12.99 -7.16
C GLN A 80 -4.68 12.57 -6.17
N LYS A 81 -4.83 12.85 -4.87
CA LYS A 81 -3.87 12.38 -3.87
C LYS A 81 -3.89 10.86 -3.81
N ALA A 82 -2.70 10.26 -3.93
CA ALA A 82 -2.54 8.81 -3.77
C ALA A 82 -3.05 8.37 -2.40
N LYS A 83 -3.90 7.35 -2.39
CA LYS A 83 -4.45 6.77 -1.15
C LYS A 83 -3.52 5.69 -0.65
N ILE A 84 -2.88 5.97 0.46
CA ILE A 84 -1.91 5.09 1.09
C ILE A 84 -2.55 4.39 2.28
N LYS A 85 -2.35 3.08 2.38
CA LYS A 85 -2.71 2.30 3.57
C LYS A 85 -1.50 1.60 4.15
N VAL A 86 -1.42 1.61 5.47
CA VAL A 86 -0.36 0.91 6.22
C VAL A 86 -1.00 -0.19 7.05
N ILE A 87 -0.58 -1.41 6.78
CA ILE A 87 -1.15 -2.60 7.40
C ILE A 87 -0.10 -3.26 8.28
N GLY A 88 -0.39 -3.36 9.57
CA GLY A 88 0.40 -4.15 10.49
C GLY A 88 -0.24 -5.51 10.72
N THR A 89 0.52 -6.59 10.55
CA THR A 89 0.03 -7.94 10.78
C THR A 89 0.76 -8.63 11.93
N GLY A 90 -0.01 -9.25 12.84
CA GLY A 90 0.50 -9.90 14.06
C GLY A 90 0.99 -8.90 15.10
N GLY A 91 1.50 -9.37 16.23
CA GLY A 91 1.88 -8.53 17.35
C GLY A 91 2.93 -7.48 17.00
N ALA A 92 4.03 -7.86 16.34
CA ALA A 92 5.08 -6.92 15.95
C ALA A 92 4.55 -5.87 14.95
N GLY A 93 3.79 -6.30 13.92
CA GLY A 93 3.15 -5.36 12.98
C GLY A 93 2.19 -4.39 13.67
N ASN A 94 1.41 -4.86 14.64
CA ASN A 94 0.51 -4.01 15.42
C ASN A 94 1.26 -3.02 16.32
N ASN A 95 2.42 -3.40 16.88
CA ASN A 95 3.28 -2.47 17.60
C ASN A 95 3.80 -1.36 16.68
N THR A 96 4.21 -1.71 15.47
CA THR A 96 4.60 -0.73 14.45
C THR A 96 3.43 0.21 14.12
N ILE A 97 2.20 -0.30 13.96
CA ILE A 97 1.01 0.54 13.75
C ILE A 97 0.75 1.48 14.92
N ASN A 98 0.88 1.00 16.17
CA ASN A 98 0.78 1.86 17.36
C ASN A 98 1.77 3.04 17.25
N ARG A 99 3.03 2.74 16.91
CA ARG A 99 4.08 3.74 16.80
C ARG A 99 3.83 4.73 15.66
N ILE A 100 3.39 4.23 14.49
CA ILE A 100 3.01 5.07 13.34
C ILE A 100 1.88 6.03 13.70
N THR A 101 0.89 5.56 14.45
CA THR A 101 -0.25 6.38 14.89
C THR A 101 0.18 7.41 15.94
N GLU A 102 1.09 7.07 16.87
CA GLU A 102 1.65 7.99 17.86
C GLU A 102 2.47 9.12 17.21
N VAL A 103 3.33 8.77 16.25
CA VAL A 103 4.19 9.73 15.54
C VAL A 103 3.37 10.56 14.54
N GLY A 104 2.27 10.03 14.06
CA GLY A 104 1.41 10.61 13.03
C GLY A 104 2.04 10.55 11.64
N VAL A 105 1.40 9.85 10.72
CA VAL A 105 1.76 9.81 9.30
C VAL A 105 0.65 10.49 8.51
N GLN A 106 0.95 11.59 7.86
CA GLN A 106 -0.07 12.36 7.14
C GLN A 106 -0.46 11.65 5.84
N GLY A 107 -1.77 11.50 5.61
CA GLY A 107 -2.32 10.98 4.36
C GLY A 107 -2.27 9.47 4.20
N ALA A 108 -1.97 8.71 5.27
CA ALA A 108 -2.03 7.26 5.28
C ALA A 108 -3.08 6.76 6.30
N GLU A 109 -3.88 5.77 5.91
CA GLU A 109 -4.83 5.07 6.77
C GLU A 109 -4.15 3.84 7.39
N THR A 110 -4.26 3.67 8.71
CA THR A 110 -3.64 2.57 9.44
C THR A 110 -4.61 1.42 9.69
N ILE A 111 -4.16 0.18 9.48
CA ILE A 111 -4.96 -1.03 9.66
C ILE A 111 -4.18 -2.06 10.47
N GLY A 112 -4.71 -2.43 11.64
CA GLY A 112 -4.17 -3.53 12.44
C GLY A 112 -4.87 -4.84 12.12
N ILE A 113 -4.11 -5.89 11.83
CA ILE A 113 -4.61 -7.25 11.54
C ILE A 113 -3.97 -8.23 12.53
N ASN A 114 -4.77 -9.01 13.22
CA ASN A 114 -4.25 -10.04 14.12
C ASN A 114 -5.22 -11.22 14.26
N THR A 115 -4.68 -12.36 14.69
CA THR A 115 -5.42 -13.54 15.17
C THR A 115 -5.65 -13.51 16.67
N ASP A 116 -4.94 -12.63 17.40
CA ASP A 116 -5.07 -12.43 18.83
C ASP A 116 -5.99 -11.25 19.10
N ALA A 117 -7.14 -11.54 19.70
CA ALA A 117 -8.16 -10.54 20.00
C ALA A 117 -7.73 -9.56 21.11
N GLN A 118 -6.92 -10.03 22.07
CA GLN A 118 -6.45 -9.20 23.16
C GLN A 118 -5.43 -8.18 22.67
N ASP A 119 -4.44 -8.62 21.90
CA ASP A 119 -3.43 -7.73 21.31
C ASP A 119 -4.08 -6.71 20.37
N LEU A 120 -5.01 -7.15 19.52
CA LEU A 120 -5.75 -6.28 18.61
C LEU A 120 -6.62 -5.24 19.35
N LEU A 121 -7.15 -5.58 20.53
CA LEU A 121 -7.92 -4.63 21.34
C LEU A 121 -7.09 -3.40 21.74
N TYR A 122 -5.83 -3.62 22.11
CA TYR A 122 -4.89 -2.57 22.53
C TYR A 122 -4.15 -1.90 21.37
N THR A 123 -4.29 -2.40 20.16
CA THR A 123 -3.71 -1.77 18.96
C THR A 123 -4.43 -0.45 18.67
N ASN A 124 -3.69 0.63 18.46
CA ASN A 124 -4.22 1.92 18.06
C ASN A 124 -4.11 2.08 16.54
N ALA A 125 -5.20 1.82 15.82
CA ALA A 125 -5.27 1.89 14.36
C ALA A 125 -6.62 2.47 13.93
N ASP A 126 -6.69 3.09 12.74
CA ASP A 126 -7.95 3.59 12.17
C ASP A 126 -8.95 2.46 11.92
N LYS A 127 -8.42 1.28 11.54
CA LYS A 127 -9.21 0.06 11.38
C LYS A 127 -8.51 -1.13 12.04
N LYS A 128 -9.32 -2.05 12.57
CA LYS A 128 -8.85 -3.29 13.19
C LYS A 128 -9.59 -4.48 12.59
N ILE A 129 -8.85 -5.53 12.23
CA ILE A 129 -9.40 -6.74 11.63
C ILE A 129 -8.91 -7.96 12.42
N LEU A 130 -9.82 -8.62 13.12
CA LEU A 130 -9.55 -9.91 13.74
C LEU A 130 -9.77 -10.99 12.68
N ILE A 131 -8.69 -11.68 12.29
CA ILE A 131 -8.70 -12.75 11.29
C ILE A 131 -8.69 -14.14 11.94
N GLY A 132 -9.24 -15.12 11.23
CA GLY A 132 -9.21 -16.53 11.62
C GLY A 132 -9.99 -16.83 12.89
N ARG A 133 -11.18 -16.30 13.04
CA ARG A 133 -12.03 -16.50 14.24
C ARG A 133 -12.39 -17.96 14.46
N GLU A 134 -12.63 -18.73 13.42
CA GLU A 134 -12.91 -20.15 13.51
C GLU A 134 -11.63 -20.96 13.75
N VAL A 135 -10.55 -20.61 13.07
CA VAL A 135 -9.27 -21.34 13.11
C VAL A 135 -8.52 -21.11 14.43
N THR A 136 -8.47 -19.86 14.94
CA THR A 136 -7.67 -19.51 16.13
C THR A 136 -8.49 -19.20 17.38
N LYS A 137 -9.79 -18.97 17.22
CA LYS A 137 -10.72 -18.58 18.31
C LYS A 137 -10.28 -17.30 19.04
N GLY A 138 -9.52 -16.43 18.37
CA GLY A 138 -9.01 -15.19 18.96
C GLY A 138 -7.81 -15.36 19.90
N LEU A 139 -7.18 -16.53 19.94
CA LEU A 139 -6.06 -16.86 20.86
C LEU A 139 -4.68 -16.72 20.22
N GLY A 140 -4.60 -16.17 18.99
CA GLY A 140 -3.36 -16.07 18.25
C GLY A 140 -3.00 -17.34 17.48
N ALA A 141 -1.99 -17.26 16.61
CA ALA A 141 -1.50 -18.39 15.82
C ALA A 141 -0.28 -19.09 16.45
N GLY A 142 0.17 -18.65 17.62
CA GLY A 142 1.39 -19.15 18.24
C GLY A 142 2.59 -18.96 17.29
N SER A 143 3.53 -19.92 17.29
CA SER A 143 4.66 -19.90 16.35
C SER A 143 4.39 -20.73 15.08
N ASN A 144 3.14 -20.79 14.63
CA ASN A 144 2.74 -21.57 13.45
C ASN A 144 2.30 -20.65 12.28
N PRO A 145 3.18 -20.39 11.28
CA PRO A 145 2.84 -19.57 10.14
C PRO A 145 1.71 -20.12 9.26
N LYS A 146 1.54 -21.44 9.20
CA LYS A 146 0.45 -22.06 8.43
C LYS A 146 -0.91 -21.67 8.99
N LEU A 147 -1.03 -21.66 10.32
CA LEU A 147 -2.25 -21.23 11.00
C LEU A 147 -2.55 -19.74 10.76
N GLY A 148 -1.51 -18.89 10.73
CA GLY A 148 -1.63 -17.48 10.37
C GLY A 148 -2.06 -17.25 8.92
N GLU A 149 -1.57 -18.07 8.00
CA GLU A 149 -1.96 -18.06 6.59
C GLU A 149 -3.42 -18.49 6.41
N GLU A 150 -3.84 -19.58 7.05
CA GLU A 150 -5.23 -20.07 7.04
C GLU A 150 -6.19 -19.02 7.60
N ALA A 151 -5.82 -18.38 8.71
CA ALA A 151 -6.59 -17.31 9.32
C ALA A 151 -6.78 -16.11 8.37
N ALA A 152 -5.75 -15.71 7.64
CA ALA A 152 -5.86 -14.61 6.68
C ALA A 152 -6.73 -14.99 5.46
N LYS A 153 -6.67 -16.24 5.01
CA LYS A 153 -7.51 -16.75 3.93
C LYS A 153 -8.98 -16.86 4.32
N GLU A 154 -9.28 -17.21 5.58
CA GLU A 154 -10.64 -17.23 6.12
C GLU A 154 -11.33 -15.86 5.96
N ASP A 155 -10.60 -14.78 6.26
CA ASP A 155 -11.10 -13.40 6.24
C ASP A 155 -10.67 -12.59 4.99
N GLU A 156 -10.31 -13.26 3.88
CA GLU A 156 -9.82 -12.62 2.64
C GLU A 156 -10.74 -11.51 2.15
N LEU A 157 -12.06 -11.72 2.16
CA LEU A 157 -13.05 -10.74 1.72
C LEU A 157 -13.05 -9.49 2.61
N THR A 158 -12.87 -9.64 3.91
CA THR A 158 -12.80 -8.53 4.87
C THR A 158 -11.55 -7.71 4.64
N VAL A 159 -10.41 -8.37 4.46
CA VAL A 159 -9.13 -7.75 4.13
C VAL A 159 -9.24 -6.99 2.80
N LYS A 160 -9.76 -7.65 1.75
CA LYS A 160 -9.95 -7.04 0.43
C LYS A 160 -10.80 -5.78 0.50
N LYS A 161 -11.94 -5.83 1.19
CA LYS A 161 -12.81 -4.66 1.38
C LYS A 161 -12.11 -3.51 2.10
N SER A 162 -11.23 -3.82 3.05
CA SER A 162 -10.47 -2.79 3.76
C SER A 162 -9.42 -2.09 2.88
N LEU A 163 -8.99 -2.75 1.79
CA LEU A 163 -8.01 -2.25 0.82
C LEU A 163 -8.63 -1.50 -0.36
N GLU A 164 -9.95 -1.50 -0.51
CA GLU A 164 -10.60 -0.85 -1.65
C GLU A 164 -10.19 0.61 -1.80
N GLY A 165 -9.91 0.99 -3.04
CA GLY A 165 -9.53 2.34 -3.43
C GLY A 165 -8.14 2.78 -2.99
N SER A 166 -7.25 1.85 -2.61
CA SER A 166 -5.84 2.17 -2.32
C SER A 166 -5.00 2.18 -3.59
N ASP A 167 -4.07 3.13 -3.68
CA ASP A 167 -3.07 3.20 -4.73
C ASP A 167 -1.75 2.56 -4.28
N MET A 168 -1.43 2.66 -2.97
CA MET A 168 -0.24 2.09 -2.36
C MET A 168 -0.59 1.42 -1.02
N VAL A 169 0.01 0.27 -0.78
CA VAL A 169 -0.18 -0.50 0.45
C VAL A 169 1.17 -0.89 1.02
N PHE A 170 1.45 -0.45 2.25
CA PHE A 170 2.54 -0.97 3.05
C PHE A 170 2.03 -2.15 3.88
N VAL A 171 2.75 -3.26 3.85
CA VAL A 171 2.48 -4.42 4.70
C VAL A 171 3.66 -4.61 5.63
N THR A 172 3.46 -4.38 6.94
CA THR A 172 4.52 -4.51 7.94
C THR A 172 4.25 -5.66 8.89
N CYS A 173 5.30 -6.42 9.19
CA CYS A 173 5.26 -7.48 10.18
C CYS A 173 6.66 -7.83 10.69
N GLY A 174 6.72 -8.40 11.90
CA GLY A 174 7.91 -9.14 12.35
C GLY A 174 7.80 -10.60 11.89
N LEU A 175 8.77 -11.03 11.11
CA LEU A 175 8.86 -12.42 10.66
C LEU A 175 9.36 -13.34 11.79
N GLY A 176 9.01 -14.63 11.72
CA GLY A 176 9.41 -15.65 12.68
C GLY A 176 8.28 -16.10 13.61
N GLY A 177 7.26 -15.27 13.83
CA GLY A 177 6.02 -15.65 14.53
C GLY A 177 5.02 -16.40 13.67
N GLY A 178 3.84 -16.68 14.23
CA GLY A 178 2.77 -17.37 13.49
C GLY A 178 1.94 -16.41 12.63
N THR A 179 1.29 -15.44 13.28
CA THR A 179 0.34 -14.53 12.63
C THR A 179 1.01 -13.67 11.56
N GLY A 180 2.03 -12.87 11.94
CA GLY A 180 2.69 -11.96 11.01
C GLY A 180 3.29 -12.69 9.81
N THR A 181 4.07 -13.74 10.06
CA THR A 181 4.74 -14.54 9.02
C THR A 181 3.77 -15.19 8.05
N GLY A 182 2.61 -15.68 8.57
CA GLY A 182 1.62 -16.37 7.75
C GLY A 182 0.66 -15.42 7.02
N SER A 183 0.17 -14.39 7.71
CA SER A 183 -0.86 -13.48 7.16
C SER A 183 -0.31 -12.40 6.24
N ALA A 184 0.91 -11.90 6.47
CA ALA A 184 1.47 -10.82 5.67
C ALA A 184 1.57 -11.13 4.17
N PRO A 185 2.03 -12.34 3.75
CA PRO A 185 2.04 -12.70 2.33
C PRO A 185 0.64 -12.72 1.72
N VAL A 186 -0.37 -13.21 2.45
CA VAL A 186 -1.78 -13.25 1.97
C VAL A 186 -2.32 -11.84 1.78
N VAL A 187 -2.10 -10.96 2.75
CA VAL A 187 -2.52 -9.54 2.68
C VAL A 187 -1.82 -8.83 1.51
N ALA A 188 -0.52 -9.05 1.35
CA ALA A 188 0.26 -8.49 0.25
C ALA A 188 -0.24 -8.99 -1.12
N GLU A 189 -0.57 -10.29 -1.24
CA GLU A 189 -1.12 -10.87 -2.46
C GLU A 189 -2.48 -10.25 -2.84
N ILE A 190 -3.35 -10.01 -1.84
CA ILE A 190 -4.62 -9.33 -2.06
C ILE A 190 -4.38 -7.91 -2.59
N ALA A 191 -3.49 -7.13 -1.96
CA ALA A 191 -3.14 -5.79 -2.39
C ALA A 191 -2.59 -5.76 -3.82
N LYS A 192 -1.67 -6.68 -4.13
CA LYS A 192 -1.06 -6.82 -5.47
C LYS A 192 -2.11 -7.16 -6.54
N LYS A 193 -3.01 -8.12 -6.26
CA LYS A 193 -4.13 -8.48 -7.15
C LYS A 193 -5.10 -7.33 -7.41
N MET A 194 -5.21 -6.38 -6.48
CA MET A 194 -6.01 -5.16 -6.63
C MET A 194 -5.30 -4.06 -7.42
N GLY A 195 -4.05 -4.25 -7.83
CA GLY A 195 -3.25 -3.29 -8.61
C GLY A 195 -2.57 -2.20 -7.77
N CYS A 196 -2.57 -2.33 -6.45
CA CYS A 196 -1.85 -1.43 -5.56
C CYS A 196 -0.34 -1.61 -5.71
N LEU A 197 0.42 -0.51 -5.60
CA LEU A 197 1.86 -0.61 -5.34
C LEU A 197 2.04 -1.20 -3.95
N THR A 198 2.58 -2.42 -3.88
CA THR A 198 2.65 -3.19 -2.64
C THR A 198 4.09 -3.23 -2.13
N VAL A 199 4.32 -2.61 -0.97
CA VAL A 199 5.63 -2.55 -0.32
C VAL A 199 5.59 -3.33 0.98
N GLY A 200 6.44 -4.36 1.07
CA GLY A 200 6.67 -5.09 2.32
C GLY A 200 7.75 -4.41 3.14
N ILE A 201 7.52 -4.22 4.44
CA ILE A 201 8.55 -3.75 5.36
C ILE A 201 8.57 -4.72 6.55
N VAL A 202 9.61 -5.55 6.63
CA VAL A 202 9.65 -6.67 7.55
C VAL A 202 10.91 -6.66 8.40
N THR A 203 10.78 -7.14 9.64
CA THR A 203 11.94 -7.39 10.49
C THR A 203 12.25 -8.87 10.57
N LEU A 204 13.56 -9.20 10.60
CA LEU A 204 14.02 -10.54 10.93
C LEU A 204 14.24 -10.66 12.43
N PRO A 205 13.98 -11.83 13.03
CA PRO A 205 14.16 -12.04 14.47
C PRO A 205 15.64 -11.91 14.87
N PHE A 206 15.86 -11.57 16.13
CA PHE A 206 17.20 -11.70 16.73
C PHE A 206 17.62 -13.15 16.78
N ALA A 207 18.91 -13.43 16.61
CA ALA A 207 19.48 -14.80 16.71
C ALA A 207 19.13 -15.46 18.05
N MET A 208 19.05 -14.67 19.13
CA MET A 208 18.66 -15.15 20.46
C MET A 208 17.20 -15.61 20.57
N GLU A 209 16.33 -15.28 19.62
CA GLU A 209 14.93 -15.74 19.59
C GLU A 209 14.80 -17.22 19.18
N GLY A 210 15.86 -17.80 18.66
CA GLY A 210 16.03 -19.22 18.40
C GLY A 210 15.78 -19.63 16.95
N GLN A 211 16.34 -20.81 16.62
CA GLN A 211 16.42 -21.34 15.26
C GLN A 211 15.03 -21.50 14.59
N ILE A 212 14.02 -21.96 15.32
CA ILE A 212 12.67 -22.16 14.77
C ILE A 212 12.05 -20.85 14.28
N ARG A 213 12.27 -19.75 15.03
CA ARG A 213 11.80 -18.43 14.58
C ARG A 213 12.54 -17.96 13.35
N TYR A 214 13.84 -18.19 13.28
CA TYR A 214 14.64 -17.85 12.13
C TYR A 214 14.18 -18.62 10.87
N GLU A 215 13.95 -19.94 10.99
CA GLU A 215 13.45 -20.78 9.88
C GLU A 215 12.07 -20.32 9.40
N ASN A 216 11.15 -20.03 10.33
CA ASN A 216 9.85 -19.46 10.00
C ASN A 216 9.98 -18.10 9.28
N ALA A 217 10.93 -17.26 9.74
CA ALA A 217 11.18 -15.96 9.14
C ALA A 217 11.67 -16.09 7.70
N MET A 218 12.58 -17.01 7.43
CA MET A 218 13.09 -17.24 6.07
C MET A 218 12.01 -17.73 5.12
N ILE A 219 11.11 -18.62 5.56
CA ILE A 219 9.95 -19.06 4.76
C ILE A 219 9.01 -17.88 4.47
N GLY A 220 8.75 -17.04 5.46
CA GLY A 220 7.91 -15.84 5.29
C GLY A 220 8.55 -14.82 4.35
N LEU A 221 9.86 -14.61 4.48
CA LEU A 221 10.66 -13.71 3.66
C LEU A 221 10.59 -14.10 2.17
N GLU A 222 10.83 -15.40 1.89
CA GLU A 222 10.77 -15.94 0.52
C GLU A 222 9.39 -15.76 -0.12
N LYS A 223 8.31 -15.97 0.65
CA LYS A 223 6.94 -15.72 0.17
C LYS A 223 6.68 -14.24 -0.09
N MET A 224 7.11 -13.35 0.82
CA MET A 224 6.94 -11.92 0.64
C MET A 224 7.68 -11.40 -0.58
N GLU A 225 8.95 -11.82 -0.77
CA GLU A 225 9.78 -11.43 -1.91
C GLU A 225 9.13 -11.76 -3.26
N GLN A 226 8.45 -12.92 -3.36
CA GLN A 226 7.77 -13.34 -4.60
C GLN A 226 6.50 -12.54 -4.90
N ILE A 227 5.91 -11.90 -3.89
CA ILE A 227 4.59 -11.27 -4.01
C ILE A 227 4.69 -9.75 -4.16
N VAL A 228 5.45 -9.09 -3.27
CA VAL A 228 5.48 -7.62 -3.20
C VAL A 228 6.24 -6.99 -4.36
N ASP A 229 6.02 -5.70 -4.60
CA ASP A 229 6.79 -4.93 -5.58
C ASP A 229 8.19 -4.62 -5.06
N THR A 230 8.28 -4.25 -3.78
CA THR A 230 9.52 -3.97 -3.07
C THR A 230 9.43 -4.54 -1.67
N LEU A 231 10.48 -5.21 -1.23
CA LEU A 231 10.59 -5.79 0.11
C LEU A 231 11.75 -5.15 0.86
N ILE A 232 11.44 -4.29 1.82
CA ILE A 232 12.43 -3.71 2.73
C ILE A 232 12.61 -4.66 3.90
N VAL A 233 13.84 -5.11 4.11
CA VAL A 233 14.19 -6.07 5.15
C VAL A 233 15.08 -5.41 6.18
N ILE A 234 14.72 -5.53 7.46
CA ILE A 234 15.45 -4.99 8.59
C ILE A 234 15.89 -6.15 9.49
N PRO A 235 17.18 -6.55 9.42
CA PRO A 235 17.71 -7.57 10.32
C PRO A 235 17.89 -6.99 11.73
N ASN A 236 17.14 -7.52 12.72
CA ASN A 236 17.22 -7.00 14.09
C ASN A 236 18.62 -7.15 14.71
N ASP A 237 19.37 -8.17 14.34
CA ASP A 237 20.75 -8.35 14.83
C ASP A 237 21.66 -7.17 14.48
N LYS A 238 21.43 -6.52 13.32
CA LYS A 238 22.17 -5.33 12.92
C LYS A 238 21.91 -4.10 13.81
N LEU A 239 20.78 -4.08 14.49
CA LEU A 239 20.48 -3.02 15.47
C LEU A 239 21.34 -3.14 16.72
N LEU A 240 21.77 -4.35 17.08
CA LEU A 240 22.69 -4.58 18.18
C LEU A 240 24.11 -4.07 17.88
N GLU A 241 24.49 -4.01 16.60
CA GLU A 241 25.77 -3.40 16.18
C GLU A 241 25.74 -1.87 16.35
N LEU A 242 24.58 -1.24 16.15
CA LEU A 242 24.41 0.22 16.36
C LEU A 242 24.45 0.62 17.83
N ALA A 243 23.94 -0.25 18.71
CA ALA A 243 23.84 0.08 20.13
C ALA A 243 23.88 -1.20 21.01
N PRO A 244 25.04 -1.80 21.21
CA PRO A 244 25.18 -3.09 21.86
C PRO A 244 24.82 -3.07 23.36
N GLU A 245 24.79 -1.90 23.98
CA GLU A 245 24.51 -1.75 25.43
C GLU A 245 22.99 -1.51 25.72
N LEU A 246 22.12 -1.48 24.68
CA LEU A 246 20.70 -1.20 24.88
C LEU A 246 19.99 -2.38 25.58
N PRO A 247 19.11 -2.08 26.55
CA PRO A 247 18.18 -3.08 27.07
C PRO A 247 17.33 -3.67 25.94
N LEU A 248 17.02 -4.97 26.01
CA LEU A 248 16.29 -5.68 24.96
C LEU A 248 14.98 -4.98 24.52
N HIS A 249 14.19 -4.49 25.48
CA HIS A 249 12.96 -3.78 25.16
C HIS A 249 13.20 -2.48 24.38
N THR A 250 14.36 -1.84 24.58
CA THR A 250 14.75 -0.64 23.84
C THR A 250 15.21 -1.00 22.43
N ALA A 251 15.91 -2.13 22.25
CA ALA A 251 16.29 -2.64 20.94
C ALA A 251 15.05 -2.90 20.05
N PHE A 252 13.99 -3.49 20.60
CA PHE A 252 12.72 -3.65 19.87
C PHE A 252 12.08 -2.31 19.51
N LYS A 253 12.10 -1.31 20.43
CA LYS A 253 11.60 0.03 20.12
C LYS A 253 12.38 0.71 19.00
N VAL A 254 13.70 0.51 18.96
CA VAL A 254 14.53 1.05 17.87
C VAL A 254 14.15 0.40 16.54
N ALA A 255 13.90 -0.92 16.51
CA ALA A 255 13.39 -1.60 15.32
C ALA A 255 12.05 -1.00 14.85
N ASP A 256 11.10 -0.83 15.75
CA ASP A 256 9.79 -0.21 15.44
C ASP A 256 9.93 1.25 14.98
N GLU A 257 10.91 1.99 15.51
CA GLU A 257 11.17 3.38 15.10
C GLU A 257 11.75 3.44 13.68
N ILE A 258 12.65 2.53 13.33
CA ILE A 258 13.20 2.46 11.96
C ILE A 258 12.09 2.08 10.96
N LEU A 259 11.26 1.09 11.30
CA LEU A 259 10.09 0.73 10.49
C LEU A 259 9.15 1.95 10.31
N THR A 260 8.86 2.64 11.40
CA THR A 260 8.00 3.83 11.39
C THR A 260 8.59 4.94 10.52
N ASN A 261 9.87 5.21 10.65
CA ASN A 261 10.57 6.24 9.87
C ASN A 261 10.60 5.86 8.38
N ALA A 262 10.79 4.57 8.05
CA ALA A 262 10.72 4.07 6.67
C ALA A 262 9.33 4.31 6.06
N VAL A 263 8.28 3.87 6.74
CA VAL A 263 6.89 4.08 6.28
C VAL A 263 6.58 5.56 6.16
N LYS A 264 6.89 6.34 7.21
CA LYS A 264 6.64 7.78 7.25
C LYS A 264 7.38 8.51 6.14
N GLY A 265 8.68 8.26 6.00
CA GLY A 265 9.51 8.91 5.00
C GLY A 265 8.99 8.68 3.58
N ILE A 266 8.65 7.44 3.23
CA ILE A 266 8.14 7.11 1.89
C ILE A 266 6.71 7.65 1.70
N ALA A 267 5.82 7.48 2.68
CA ALA A 267 4.43 7.93 2.57
C ALA A 267 4.35 9.47 2.47
N GLU A 268 5.11 10.19 3.30
CA GLU A 268 5.09 11.66 3.30
C GLU A 268 5.71 12.28 2.04
N LEU A 269 6.64 11.59 1.37
CA LEU A 269 7.14 12.05 0.06
C LEU A 269 6.03 12.19 -0.99
N VAL A 270 4.97 11.37 -0.88
CA VAL A 270 3.82 11.40 -1.81
C VAL A 270 2.70 12.31 -1.31
N THR A 271 2.48 12.34 0.02
CA THR A 271 1.27 12.94 0.59
C THR A 271 1.48 14.37 1.09
N LYS A 272 2.71 14.73 1.43
CA LYS A 272 3.07 16.02 2.01
C LYS A 272 3.77 16.89 0.97
N ALA A 273 3.30 18.13 0.83
CA ALA A 273 4.00 19.11 0.02
C ALA A 273 5.38 19.43 0.63
N GLY A 274 6.44 19.19 -0.12
CA GLY A 274 7.83 19.47 0.25
C GLY A 274 8.40 20.62 -0.59
N LEU A 275 9.70 20.90 -0.43
CA LEU A 275 10.44 21.81 -1.31
C LEU A 275 10.59 21.20 -2.71
N VAL A 276 10.83 19.89 -2.77
CA VAL A 276 10.86 19.10 -4.00
C VAL A 276 9.81 18.01 -3.83
N ASN A 277 8.75 18.11 -4.64
CA ASN A 277 7.64 17.17 -4.62
C ASN A 277 7.89 16.04 -5.61
N LEU A 278 7.55 14.85 -5.21
CA LEU A 278 7.57 13.66 -6.04
C LEU A 278 6.14 13.24 -6.42
N ASP A 279 5.97 12.86 -7.68
CA ASP A 279 4.75 12.23 -8.11
C ASP A 279 4.70 10.76 -7.65
N PHE A 280 3.49 10.27 -7.38
CA PHE A 280 3.29 8.84 -7.09
C PHE A 280 3.80 7.95 -8.23
N ALA A 281 3.73 8.43 -9.48
CA ALA A 281 4.25 7.72 -10.64
C ALA A 281 5.78 7.53 -10.58
N ASP A 282 6.50 8.51 -10.05
CA ASP A 282 7.97 8.43 -9.88
C ASP A 282 8.33 7.36 -8.85
N ILE A 283 7.68 7.39 -7.68
CA ILE A 283 7.90 6.38 -6.64
C ILE A 283 7.55 4.98 -7.18
N ARG A 284 6.44 4.85 -7.90
CA ARG A 284 6.08 3.60 -8.56
C ARG A 284 7.15 3.14 -9.56
N ALA A 285 7.78 4.04 -10.30
CA ALA A 285 8.82 3.70 -11.28
C ALA A 285 10.10 3.11 -10.67
N VAL A 286 10.42 3.46 -9.42
CA VAL A 286 11.57 2.89 -8.67
C VAL A 286 11.18 1.66 -7.88
N MET A 287 9.99 1.68 -7.25
CA MET A 287 9.59 0.63 -6.33
C MET A 287 8.81 -0.51 -6.98
N ALA A 288 8.20 -0.30 -8.17
CA ALA A 288 7.56 -1.41 -8.89
C ALA A 288 8.65 -2.36 -9.42
N ASN A 289 8.56 -3.62 -9.03
CA ASN A 289 9.57 -4.65 -9.30
C ASN A 289 10.97 -4.31 -8.74
N GLY A 290 11.02 -3.53 -7.67
CA GLY A 290 12.25 -3.16 -6.99
C GLY A 290 12.96 -4.33 -6.29
N GLY A 291 12.25 -5.47 -6.10
CA GLY A 291 12.80 -6.64 -5.43
C GLY A 291 13.14 -6.36 -3.96
N VAL A 292 14.25 -6.93 -3.49
CA VAL A 292 14.72 -6.63 -2.15
C VAL A 292 15.34 -5.24 -2.09
N ALA A 293 14.97 -4.50 -1.06
CA ALA A 293 15.48 -3.18 -0.78
C ALA A 293 16.02 -3.08 0.63
N LEU A 294 17.00 -2.21 0.82
CA LEU A 294 17.57 -1.88 2.11
C LEU A 294 17.39 -0.41 2.41
N ILE A 295 17.36 -0.09 3.70
CA ILE A 295 17.20 1.27 4.17
C ILE A 295 18.41 1.70 4.99
N GLY A 296 18.90 2.91 4.71
CA GLY A 296 19.88 3.59 5.52
C GLY A 296 19.35 4.92 6.00
N VAL A 297 19.66 5.26 7.24
CA VAL A 297 19.29 6.54 7.84
C VAL A 297 20.54 7.16 8.46
N GLY A 298 20.77 8.43 8.15
CA GLY A 298 21.84 9.21 8.74
C GLY A 298 21.36 10.59 9.14
N GLU A 299 21.88 11.12 10.22
CA GLU A 299 21.51 12.41 10.77
C GLU A 299 22.74 13.16 11.26
N SER A 300 22.81 14.47 11.01
CA SER A 300 23.88 15.34 11.51
C SER A 300 23.37 16.77 11.72
N ASP A 301 23.97 17.41 12.73
CA ASP A 301 23.71 18.80 13.15
C ASP A 301 24.96 19.69 13.06
N THR A 302 26.05 19.19 12.42
CA THR A 302 27.31 19.91 12.27
C THR A 302 27.30 20.92 11.11
N GLU A 303 28.36 21.68 10.96
CA GLU A 303 28.55 22.59 9.82
C GLU A 303 28.58 21.85 8.46
N ASN A 304 29.04 20.57 8.47
CA ASN A 304 29.09 19.70 7.29
C ASN A 304 27.95 18.64 7.29
N ARG A 305 26.81 18.99 7.88
CA ARG A 305 25.70 18.08 8.15
C ARG A 305 25.23 17.28 6.92
N ALA A 306 25.31 17.84 5.70
CA ALA A 306 24.90 17.15 4.48
C ALA A 306 25.81 15.96 4.16
N ASP A 307 27.12 16.18 4.18
CA ASP A 307 28.11 15.15 3.87
C ASP A 307 28.16 14.08 4.96
N GLU A 308 28.07 14.50 6.22
CA GLU A 308 28.03 13.55 7.35
C GLU A 308 26.74 12.74 7.40
N ALA A 309 25.58 13.35 7.14
CA ALA A 309 24.30 12.65 7.16
C ALA A 309 24.22 11.62 6.03
N VAL A 310 24.64 11.97 4.81
CA VAL A 310 24.64 11.01 3.69
C VAL A 310 25.65 9.90 3.92
N GLU A 311 26.84 10.19 4.44
CA GLU A 311 27.83 9.16 4.76
C GLU A 311 27.33 8.20 5.84
N LYS A 312 26.70 8.71 6.91
CA LYS A 312 26.05 7.89 7.93
C LYS A 312 24.90 7.05 7.35
N ALA A 313 24.15 7.58 6.39
CA ALA A 313 23.06 6.83 5.74
C ALA A 313 23.63 5.67 4.89
N ILE A 314 24.69 5.92 4.13
CA ILE A 314 25.30 4.93 3.24
C ILE A 314 26.06 3.87 4.04
N THR A 315 26.75 4.27 5.11
CA THR A 315 27.52 3.34 5.98
C THR A 315 26.68 2.75 7.10
N ASN A 316 25.37 2.95 7.07
CA ASN A 316 24.47 2.41 8.08
C ASN A 316 24.53 0.86 8.08
N PRO A 317 24.70 0.20 9.24
CA PRO A 317 24.75 -1.26 9.32
C PRO A 317 23.53 -1.98 8.73
N LEU A 318 22.37 -1.30 8.64
CA LEU A 318 21.19 -1.85 7.99
C LEU A 318 21.31 -1.90 6.46
N LEU A 319 22.20 -1.07 5.89
CA LEU A 319 22.56 -1.06 4.48
C LEU A 319 23.76 -1.96 4.16
N ASP A 320 24.34 -2.69 5.14
CA ASP A 320 25.55 -3.50 5.05
C ASP A 320 25.61 -4.43 3.81
N VAL A 321 25.59 -3.81 2.65
CA VAL A 321 25.73 -4.44 1.33
C VAL A 321 26.45 -3.46 0.42
N HIS A 322 27.21 -4.00 -0.52
CA HIS A 322 27.66 -3.21 -1.65
C HIS A 322 26.44 -2.70 -2.42
N ILE A 323 26.15 -1.38 -2.33
CA ILE A 323 25.09 -0.74 -3.12
C ILE A 323 25.46 -0.68 -4.61
N GLU A 324 26.67 -1.09 -4.97
CA GLU A 324 27.15 -1.30 -6.33
C GLU A 324 26.25 -2.34 -7.03
N GLY A 325 25.62 -1.94 -8.13
CA GLY A 325 24.68 -2.79 -8.88
C GLY A 325 23.20 -2.69 -8.47
N ALA A 326 22.87 -1.78 -7.57
CA ALA A 326 21.48 -1.48 -7.24
C ALA A 326 20.74 -0.84 -8.44
N ASN A 327 19.49 -1.26 -8.65
CA ASN A 327 18.69 -0.81 -9.80
C ASN A 327 18.02 0.55 -9.59
N GLY A 328 17.87 1.00 -8.35
CA GLY A 328 17.25 2.27 -8.04
C GLY A 328 17.50 2.74 -6.61
N ALA A 329 17.31 4.02 -6.40
CA ALA A 329 17.38 4.65 -5.09
C ALA A 329 16.28 5.68 -4.90
N LEU A 330 15.71 5.69 -3.71
CA LEU A 330 14.81 6.72 -3.22
C LEU A 330 15.49 7.45 -2.09
N ILE A 331 15.69 8.76 -2.26
CA ILE A 331 16.40 9.60 -1.29
C ILE A 331 15.40 10.59 -0.69
N ASN A 332 15.25 10.59 0.61
CA ASN A 332 14.49 11.61 1.35
C ASN A 332 15.46 12.46 2.17
N VAL A 333 15.52 13.75 1.84
CA VAL A 333 16.31 14.74 2.58
C VAL A 333 15.35 15.55 3.45
N ALA A 334 15.51 15.48 4.74
CA ALA A 334 14.69 16.20 5.71
C ALA A 334 15.55 17.15 6.54
N GLY A 335 15.12 18.40 6.67
CA GLY A 335 15.86 19.39 7.45
C GLY A 335 14.94 20.49 7.99
N GLY A 336 15.51 21.44 8.71
CA GLY A 336 14.82 22.64 9.18
C GLY A 336 14.60 23.67 8.07
N GLU A 337 13.99 24.80 8.42
CA GLU A 337 13.80 25.92 7.49
C GLU A 337 15.12 26.54 6.99
N ASP A 338 16.23 26.21 7.64
CA ASP A 338 17.59 26.60 7.32
C ASP A 338 18.27 25.70 6.28
N MET A 339 17.62 24.59 5.87
CA MET A 339 18.15 23.67 4.85
C MET A 339 18.31 24.37 3.50
N THR A 340 19.47 24.22 2.90
CA THR A 340 19.78 24.83 1.59
C THR A 340 19.62 23.82 0.45
N LEU A 341 19.38 24.33 -0.76
CA LEU A 341 19.35 23.51 -1.97
C LEU A 341 20.71 22.85 -2.26
N ASP A 342 21.82 23.53 -1.93
CA ASP A 342 23.16 23.00 -2.11
C ASP A 342 23.43 21.79 -1.22
N GLU A 343 22.92 21.79 0.02
CA GLU A 343 23.00 20.62 0.89
C GLU A 343 22.24 19.44 0.32
N ALA A 344 21.02 19.63 -0.16
CA ALA A 344 20.24 18.58 -0.80
C ALA A 344 20.94 18.05 -2.07
N ARG A 345 21.53 18.94 -2.90
CA ARG A 345 22.31 18.56 -4.08
C ARG A 345 23.50 17.67 -3.71
N ARG A 346 24.30 18.07 -2.70
CA ARG A 346 25.47 17.28 -2.25
C ARG A 346 25.06 15.89 -1.77
N VAL A 347 23.96 15.76 -1.06
CA VAL A 347 23.43 14.45 -0.65
C VAL A 347 23.13 13.56 -1.86
N VAL A 348 22.42 14.10 -2.87
CA VAL A 348 22.05 13.34 -4.07
C VAL A 348 23.29 12.97 -4.90
N GLU A 349 24.26 13.88 -5.07
CA GLU A 349 25.50 13.62 -5.77
C GLU A 349 26.31 12.50 -5.10
N ALA A 350 26.47 12.56 -3.77
CA ALA A 350 27.21 11.55 -3.00
C ALA A 350 26.61 10.12 -3.12
N VAL A 351 25.26 10.03 -3.20
CA VAL A 351 24.59 8.74 -3.44
C VAL A 351 24.76 8.31 -4.90
N SER A 352 24.59 9.24 -5.86
CA SER A 352 24.67 8.96 -7.29
C SER A 352 26.06 8.40 -7.70
N GLU A 353 27.14 8.90 -7.10
CA GLU A 353 28.50 8.43 -7.37
C GLU A 353 28.76 6.97 -6.97
N ARG A 354 27.90 6.40 -6.12
CA ARG A 354 28.04 5.04 -5.58
C ARG A 354 27.08 4.03 -6.20
N LEU A 355 26.16 4.48 -7.05
CA LEU A 355 25.20 3.64 -7.74
C LEU A 355 25.63 3.38 -9.19
N ASP A 356 25.00 2.38 -9.82
CA ASP A 356 25.17 2.13 -11.26
C ASP A 356 24.73 3.35 -12.10
N GLU A 357 25.42 3.62 -13.20
CA GLU A 357 25.11 4.73 -14.12
C GLU A 357 23.67 4.67 -14.66
N ASN A 358 23.06 3.49 -14.70
CA ASN A 358 21.68 3.27 -15.15
C ASN A 358 20.66 3.23 -14.01
N ALA A 359 21.10 3.38 -12.75
CA ALA A 359 20.20 3.36 -11.60
C ALA A 359 19.20 4.51 -11.67
N LYS A 360 17.95 4.20 -11.37
CA LYS A 360 16.89 5.22 -11.27
C LYS A 360 16.97 5.89 -9.91
N ILE A 361 17.38 7.15 -9.88
CA ILE A 361 17.47 7.93 -8.64
C ILE A 361 16.29 8.89 -8.58
N ILE A 362 15.54 8.82 -7.49
CA ILE A 362 14.44 9.72 -7.17
C ILE A 362 14.72 10.33 -5.81
N TRP A 363 14.57 11.65 -5.70
CA TRP A 363 14.79 12.33 -4.44
C TRP A 363 13.76 13.40 -4.15
N GLY A 364 13.46 13.57 -2.87
CA GLY A 364 12.60 14.62 -2.36
C GLY A 364 13.20 15.33 -1.18
N ALA A 365 12.78 16.57 -0.95
CA ALA A 365 13.23 17.40 0.15
C ALA A 365 12.04 17.94 0.97
N GLN A 366 12.08 17.73 2.27
CA GLN A 366 11.00 18.08 3.20
C GLN A 366 11.52 18.96 4.34
N ILE A 367 10.69 19.92 4.76
CA ILE A 367 10.99 20.77 5.91
C ILE A 367 10.19 20.30 7.12
N TYR A 368 10.91 20.10 8.23
CA TYR A 368 10.35 19.80 9.54
C TYR A 368 10.84 20.81 10.57
N LYS A 369 9.92 21.38 11.33
CA LYS A 369 10.25 22.40 12.34
C LYS A 369 11.07 21.85 13.52
N ASP A 370 10.96 20.55 13.77
CA ASP A 370 11.70 19.85 14.82
C ASP A 370 13.15 19.49 14.44
N LEU A 371 13.53 19.70 13.18
CA LEU A 371 14.88 19.45 12.67
C LEU A 371 15.70 20.74 12.52
N GLU A 372 15.48 21.76 13.38
CA GLU A 372 16.31 22.97 13.36
C GLU A 372 17.81 22.63 13.44
N LYS A 373 18.60 23.15 12.49
CA LYS A 373 20.04 22.90 12.32
C LYS A 373 20.43 21.44 12.05
N THR A 374 19.47 20.54 12.01
CA THR A 374 19.71 19.11 11.77
C THR A 374 19.31 18.75 10.34
N LEU A 375 20.09 17.90 9.69
CA LEU A 375 19.77 17.31 8.40
C LEU A 375 19.72 15.80 8.56
N ARG A 376 18.59 15.22 8.15
CA ARG A 376 18.36 13.76 8.14
C ARG A 376 18.24 13.29 6.70
N VAL A 377 18.98 12.27 6.38
CA VAL A 377 18.93 11.57 5.09
C VAL A 377 18.40 10.17 5.30
N MET A 378 17.34 9.82 4.58
CA MET A 378 16.87 8.45 4.47
C MET A 378 17.09 7.99 3.03
N LEU A 379 17.77 6.86 2.89
CA LEU A 379 18.10 6.24 1.62
C LEU A 379 17.46 4.86 1.55
N VAL A 380 16.65 4.62 0.53
CA VAL A 380 16.11 3.29 0.21
C VAL A 380 16.72 2.85 -1.11
N VAL A 381 17.48 1.76 -1.09
CA VAL A 381 18.18 1.22 -2.26
C VAL A 381 17.47 -0.07 -2.67
N THR A 382 17.03 -0.14 -3.94
CA THR A 382 16.26 -1.27 -4.48
C THR A 382 17.10 -2.12 -5.44
N GLY A 383 16.74 -3.40 -5.55
CA GLY A 383 17.44 -4.34 -6.43
C GLY A 383 18.79 -4.78 -5.89
N VAL A 384 18.99 -4.74 -4.59
CA VAL A 384 20.21 -5.17 -3.93
C VAL A 384 20.23 -6.68 -3.68
N HIS A 385 21.42 -7.27 -3.78
CA HIS A 385 21.66 -8.67 -3.43
C HIS A 385 22.37 -8.72 -2.08
N SER A 386 21.68 -9.18 -1.04
CA SER A 386 22.26 -9.30 0.30
C SER A 386 22.54 -10.76 0.66
N PRO A 387 23.79 -11.18 0.71
CA PRO A 387 24.18 -12.50 1.22
C PRO A 387 23.74 -12.73 2.67
N GLN A 388 23.59 -11.66 3.45
CA GLN A 388 23.19 -11.70 4.84
C GLN A 388 21.68 -12.00 5.01
N ILE A 389 20.86 -11.56 4.05
CA ILE A 389 19.43 -11.82 4.02
C ILE A 389 19.16 -13.23 3.48
N PHE A 390 19.87 -13.63 2.43
CA PHE A 390 19.61 -14.90 1.72
C PHE A 390 20.63 -16.00 2.01
N GLY A 391 21.70 -15.71 2.75
CA GLY A 391 22.83 -16.60 2.97
C GLY A 391 23.83 -16.62 1.79
N PRO A 392 25.08 -17.08 2.04
CA PRO A 392 26.07 -17.18 0.98
C PRO A 392 25.67 -18.30 0.00
N GLY A 393 25.23 -17.95 -1.19
CA GLY A 393 24.93 -18.91 -2.27
C GLY A 393 23.57 -18.78 -2.97
N ARG A 394 22.69 -17.85 -2.57
CA ARG A 394 21.47 -17.53 -3.33
C ARG A 394 21.65 -16.26 -4.15
N THR A 395 22.38 -16.35 -5.25
CA THR A 395 22.26 -15.34 -6.31
C THR A 395 21.05 -15.66 -7.18
N VAL A 396 20.31 -14.64 -7.63
CA VAL A 396 19.20 -14.82 -8.60
C VAL A 396 19.69 -15.53 -9.88
N SER A 397 21.01 -15.43 -10.16
CA SER A 397 21.71 -16.20 -11.19
C SER A 397 21.55 -17.71 -11.01
N ASP A 398 21.61 -18.22 -9.77
CA ASP A 398 21.62 -19.67 -9.53
C ASP A 398 20.22 -20.30 -9.68
N LYS A 399 19.14 -19.54 -9.41
CA LYS A 399 17.77 -20.00 -9.71
C LYS A 399 17.52 -20.02 -11.22
N LYS A 400 17.88 -18.95 -11.93
CA LYS A 400 17.79 -18.91 -13.40
C LYS A 400 18.73 -19.94 -14.05
N LYS A 401 19.94 -20.12 -13.52
CA LYS A 401 20.87 -21.16 -13.98
C LYS A 401 20.23 -22.53 -13.82
N LYS A 402 19.67 -22.88 -12.66
CA LYS A 402 18.98 -24.16 -12.40
C LYS A 402 17.69 -24.34 -13.21
N GLU A 403 16.90 -23.31 -13.43
CA GLU A 403 15.73 -23.38 -14.31
C GLU A 403 16.12 -23.63 -15.77
N ILE A 404 17.15 -22.95 -16.26
CA ILE A 404 17.71 -23.14 -17.59
C ILE A 404 18.37 -24.53 -17.72
N GLU A 405 19.11 -24.98 -16.69
CA GLU A 405 19.66 -26.34 -16.63
C GLU A 405 18.57 -27.41 -16.69
N ASN A 406 17.46 -27.20 -15.95
CA ASN A 406 16.32 -28.11 -15.95
C ASN A 406 15.53 -28.06 -17.26
N GLU A 407 15.33 -26.88 -17.87
CA GLU A 407 14.61 -26.75 -19.15
C GLU A 407 15.42 -27.23 -20.36
N LEU A 408 16.73 -26.99 -20.35
CA LEU A 408 17.59 -27.34 -21.48
C LEU A 408 18.38 -28.63 -21.31
N GLY A 409 18.36 -29.24 -20.12
CA GLY A 409 19.10 -30.49 -19.82
C GLY A 409 20.61 -30.32 -19.95
N ILE A 410 21.15 -29.12 -19.65
CA ILE A 410 22.58 -28.80 -19.69
C ILE A 410 23.07 -28.41 -18.31
N GLU A 411 24.24 -28.88 -17.89
CA GLU A 411 24.93 -28.43 -16.68
C GLU A 411 25.92 -27.32 -17.03
N PHE A 412 25.81 -26.14 -16.39
CA PHE A 412 26.84 -25.12 -16.48
C PHE A 412 28.04 -25.54 -15.62
N VAL A 413 29.17 -25.78 -16.23
CA VAL A 413 30.45 -26.01 -15.54
C VAL A 413 31.12 -24.66 -15.30
N ASP A 414 31.38 -24.32 -14.01
CA ASP A 414 32.06 -23.09 -13.62
C ASP A 414 33.51 -23.09 -14.05
#